data_3895b6d1c551228a7cc590b5ea158dde
#
_entry.id   3895b6d1c551228a7cc590b5ea158dde
#
_cell.length_a   1.000
_cell.length_b   1.000
_cell.length_c   1.000
_cell.angle_alpha   90.00
_cell.angle_beta   90.00
_cell.angle_gamma   90.00
#
_symmetry.space_group_name_H-M   'P 1'
#
loop_
_entity.id
_entity.type
_entity.pdbx_description
1 polymer ?
#
loop_
_entity_poly.entity_id
_entity_poly.type
_entity_poly.pdbx_seq_one_letter_code
_entity_poly.pdbx_strand_id
1 'polypeptide(L)'
;MNYFPLFADLTGRPVLVVGGGSVAARKVGLLLKANAQVRIVARQLNEELSELERQNKVLWIAKEFNAEQMRTVMLVIAATNDEVLNHRIFHLAESQHKLVNVVD
;
A
#
# COMPACT_ATOMS: atom_id res chain seq x y z
N MET A 1 23.81 4.95 -10.97
CA MET A 1 22.60 4.52 -10.27
C MET A 1 21.75 5.72 -9.91
N ASN A 2 20.47 5.69 -10.28
CA ASN A 2 19.57 6.83 -10.11
C ASN A 2 18.76 6.75 -8.81
N TYR A 3 18.94 5.69 -8.03
CA TYR A 3 18.16 5.49 -6.82
C TYR A 3 19.04 5.61 -5.58
N PHE A 4 18.47 6.22 -4.58
CA PHE A 4 19.15 6.43 -3.32
C PHE A 4 18.42 5.65 -2.22
N PRO A 5 19.08 4.77 -1.47
CA PRO A 5 18.39 4.02 -0.42
C PRO A 5 17.96 4.94 0.73
N LEU A 6 16.72 4.76 1.18
CA LEU A 6 16.16 5.53 2.27
C LEU A 6 15.69 4.59 3.37
N PHE A 7 15.92 5.01 4.62
CA PHE A 7 15.37 4.32 5.78
C PHE A 7 14.36 5.25 6.44
N ALA A 8 13.10 4.81 6.51
CA ALA A 8 12.02 5.63 7.04
C ALA A 8 11.45 4.97 8.30
N ASP A 9 11.19 5.80 9.31
CA ASP A 9 10.47 5.35 10.49
C ASP A 9 8.97 5.40 10.18
N LEU A 10 8.35 4.22 10.09
CA LEU A 10 6.93 4.10 9.72
C LEU A 10 6.01 4.00 10.93
N THR A 11 6.55 4.06 12.14
CA THR A 11 5.75 3.87 13.35
C THR A 11 4.55 4.83 13.40
N GLY A 12 3.33 4.26 13.40
CA GLY A 12 2.09 5.03 13.44
C GLY A 12 1.77 5.79 12.16
N ARG A 13 2.58 5.66 11.12
CA ARG A 13 2.38 6.40 9.88
C ARG A 13 1.41 5.67 8.95
N PRO A 14 0.47 6.38 8.33
CA PRO A 14 -0.45 5.74 7.39
C PRO A 14 0.25 5.39 6.07
N VAL A 15 0.06 4.15 5.65
CA VAL A 15 0.58 3.63 4.39
C VAL A 15 -0.58 3.03 3.62
N LEU A 16 -0.67 3.33 2.33
CA LEU A 16 -1.70 2.80 1.46
C LEU A 16 -1.15 1.62 0.67
N VAL A 17 -1.83 0.48 0.74
CA VAL A 17 -1.50 -0.70 -0.07
C VAL A 17 -2.66 -0.92 -1.04
N VAL A 18 -2.37 -0.87 -2.34
CA VAL A 18 -3.36 -1.15 -3.37
C VAL A 18 -3.09 -2.56 -3.88
N GLY A 19 -3.99 -3.47 -3.59
CA GLY A 19 -3.88 -4.89 -3.91
C GLY A 19 -4.33 -5.75 -2.75
N GLY A 20 -4.83 -6.95 -3.05
CA GLY A 20 -5.39 -7.84 -2.04
C GLY A 20 -4.92 -9.28 -2.14
N GLY A 21 -3.91 -9.57 -2.95
CA GLY A 21 -3.39 -10.92 -3.14
C GLY A 21 -2.13 -11.20 -2.34
N SER A 22 -1.40 -12.23 -2.72
CA SER A 22 -0.23 -12.70 -1.97
C SER A 22 0.91 -11.68 -1.93
N VAL A 23 1.12 -10.94 -3.02
CA VAL A 23 2.17 -9.91 -3.06
C VAL A 23 1.84 -8.79 -2.09
N ALA A 24 0.59 -8.32 -2.12
CA ALA A 24 0.13 -7.30 -1.17
C ALA A 24 0.26 -7.80 0.27
N ALA A 25 -0.15 -9.04 0.54
CA ALA A 25 -0.09 -9.62 1.87
C ALA A 25 1.33 -9.64 2.42
N ARG A 26 2.32 -9.99 1.58
CA ARG A 26 3.71 -10.00 2.00
C ARG A 26 4.19 -8.59 2.37
N LYS A 27 3.83 -7.59 1.58
CA LYS A 27 4.19 -6.20 1.89
C LYS A 27 3.51 -5.72 3.16
N VAL A 28 2.23 -6.05 3.34
CA VAL A 28 1.50 -5.72 4.56
C VAL A 28 2.20 -6.31 5.79
N GLY A 29 2.65 -7.56 5.71
CA GLY A 29 3.38 -8.19 6.81
C GLY A 29 4.61 -7.40 7.23
N LEU A 30 5.38 -6.92 6.24
CA LEU A 30 6.56 -6.10 6.52
C LEU A 30 6.18 -4.76 7.14
N LEU A 31 5.13 -4.13 6.63
CA LEU A 31 4.66 -2.84 7.14
C LEU A 31 4.18 -2.95 8.59
N LEU A 32 3.48 -4.03 8.92
CA LEU A 32 3.01 -4.25 10.28
C LEU A 32 4.18 -4.47 11.24
N LYS A 33 5.24 -5.15 10.80
CA LYS A 33 6.46 -5.29 11.61
C LYS A 33 7.12 -3.95 11.89
N ALA A 34 6.95 -3.00 10.98
CA ALA A 34 7.47 -1.63 11.15
C ALA A 34 6.49 -0.74 11.90
N ASN A 35 5.39 -1.29 12.40
CA ASN A 35 4.35 -0.59 13.15
C ASN A 35 3.65 0.51 12.34
N ALA A 36 3.58 0.35 11.04
CA ALA A 36 2.84 1.28 10.17
C ALA A 36 1.33 1.08 10.35
N GLN A 37 0.58 2.13 10.08
CA GLN A 37 -0.88 2.06 10.00
C GLN A 37 -1.25 1.70 8.57
N VAL A 38 -1.72 0.48 8.34
CA VAL A 38 -1.95 -0.03 6.98
C VAL A 38 -3.40 0.16 6.57
N ARG A 39 -3.59 0.84 5.43
CA ARG A 39 -4.88 1.00 4.76
C ARG A 39 -4.82 0.25 3.43
N ILE A 40 -5.85 -0.54 3.15
CA ILE A 40 -5.87 -1.38 1.95
C ILE A 40 -7.00 -0.95 1.02
N VAL A 41 -6.68 -0.86 -0.26
CA VAL A 41 -7.66 -0.72 -1.35
C VAL A 41 -7.54 -1.97 -2.20
N ALA A 42 -8.61 -2.76 -2.28
CA ALA A 42 -8.64 -3.98 -3.05
C ALA A 42 -10.09 -4.42 -3.26
N ARG A 43 -10.36 -5.04 -4.39
CA ARG A 43 -11.70 -5.60 -4.64
C ARG A 43 -11.98 -6.80 -3.75
N GLN A 44 -10.95 -7.59 -3.49
CA GLN A 44 -11.01 -8.77 -2.64
C GLN A 44 -9.76 -8.85 -1.81
N LEU A 45 -9.86 -9.44 -0.64
CA LEU A 45 -8.71 -9.75 0.20
C LEU A 45 -8.51 -11.26 0.18
N ASN A 46 -7.26 -11.70 0.08
CA ASN A 46 -6.97 -13.11 0.26
C ASN A 46 -7.21 -13.50 1.73
N GLU A 47 -7.04 -14.79 2.03
CA GLU A 47 -7.35 -15.29 3.37
C GLU A 47 -6.51 -14.62 4.45
N GLU A 48 -5.24 -14.44 4.19
CA GLU A 48 -4.32 -13.82 5.14
C GLU A 48 -4.72 -12.38 5.46
N LEU A 49 -5.02 -11.57 4.42
CA LEU A 49 -5.43 -10.18 4.61
C LEU A 49 -6.81 -10.08 5.25
N SER A 50 -7.72 -11.00 4.90
CA SER A 50 -9.04 -11.05 5.53
C SER A 50 -8.93 -11.27 7.03
N GLU A 51 -8.03 -12.15 7.46
CA GLU A 51 -7.80 -12.41 8.87
C GLU A 51 -7.23 -11.21 9.59
N LEU A 52 -6.27 -10.52 8.97
CA LEU A 52 -5.71 -9.30 9.54
C LEU A 52 -6.76 -8.22 9.68
N GLU A 53 -7.66 -8.11 8.71
CA GLU A 53 -8.75 -7.14 8.76
C GLU A 53 -9.72 -7.46 9.90
N ARG A 54 -10.07 -8.73 10.09
CA ARG A 54 -10.94 -9.14 11.20
C ARG A 54 -10.31 -8.84 12.57
N GLN A 55 -8.99 -8.91 12.67
CA GLN A 55 -8.25 -8.61 13.88
C GLN A 55 -8.02 -7.11 14.07
N ASN A 56 -8.54 -6.28 13.18
CA ASN A 56 -8.36 -4.83 13.19
C ASN A 56 -6.89 -4.40 13.08
N LYS A 57 -6.06 -5.22 12.45
CA LYS A 57 -4.65 -4.89 12.22
C LYS A 57 -4.42 -4.08 10.96
N VAL A 58 -5.38 -4.14 10.03
CA VAL A 58 -5.38 -3.33 8.81
C VAL A 58 -6.79 -2.77 8.62
N LEU A 59 -6.89 -1.68 7.85
CA LEU A 59 -8.18 -1.09 7.48
C LEU A 59 -8.40 -1.30 5.99
N TRP A 60 -9.48 -1.97 5.63
CA TRP A 60 -9.90 -2.11 4.23
C TRP A 60 -10.81 -0.94 3.91
N ILE A 61 -10.26 0.10 3.26
CA ILE A 61 -10.97 1.39 3.13
C ILE A 61 -11.81 1.51 1.87
N ALA A 62 -11.52 0.76 0.82
CA ALA A 62 -12.27 0.86 -0.43
C ALA A 62 -11.95 -0.31 -1.35
N LYS A 63 -12.83 -0.54 -2.33
CA LYS A 63 -12.61 -1.55 -3.37
C LYS A 63 -11.86 -0.99 -4.57
N GLU A 64 -12.07 0.28 -4.88
CA GLU A 64 -11.46 0.92 -6.06
C GLU A 64 -10.49 2.00 -5.63
N PHE A 65 -9.39 2.10 -6.37
CA PHE A 65 -8.39 3.14 -6.11
C PHE A 65 -8.86 4.49 -6.65
N ASN A 66 -8.57 5.55 -5.89
CA ASN A 66 -8.63 6.92 -6.40
C ASN A 66 -7.52 7.75 -5.74
N ALA A 67 -7.17 8.85 -6.41
CA ALA A 67 -6.02 9.67 -5.99
C ALA A 67 -6.21 10.32 -4.61
N GLU A 68 -7.44 10.56 -4.20
CA GLU A 68 -7.76 11.17 -2.90
C GLU A 68 -7.28 10.30 -1.74
N GLN A 69 -7.26 8.99 -1.93
CA GLN A 69 -6.82 8.05 -0.89
C GLN A 69 -5.35 8.20 -0.53
N MET A 70 -4.55 8.79 -1.42
CA MET A 70 -3.12 9.00 -1.17
C MET A 70 -2.82 10.27 -0.40
N ARG A 71 -3.81 11.13 -0.21
CA ARG A 71 -3.57 12.49 0.30
C ARG A 71 -2.94 12.51 1.68
N THR A 72 -3.34 11.61 2.55
CA THR A 72 -2.90 11.60 3.94
C THR A 72 -1.87 10.53 4.26
N VAL A 73 -1.39 9.80 3.26
CA VAL A 73 -0.38 8.76 3.49
C VAL A 73 1.01 9.27 3.10
N MET A 74 2.04 8.66 3.67
CA MET A 74 3.42 9.00 3.31
C MET A 74 3.99 8.05 2.26
N LEU A 75 3.45 6.85 2.15
CA LEU A 75 3.96 5.80 1.28
C LEU A 75 2.80 5.06 0.64
N VAL A 76 2.95 4.75 -0.65
CA VAL A 76 1.96 3.96 -1.39
C VAL A 76 2.65 2.72 -1.93
N ILE A 77 2.03 1.56 -1.72
CA ILE A 77 2.49 0.30 -2.29
C ILE A 77 1.51 -0.09 -3.39
N ALA A 78 1.97 -0.11 -4.65
CA ALA A 78 1.16 -0.57 -5.77
C ALA A 78 1.48 -2.05 -6.00
N ALA A 79 0.59 -2.93 -5.55
CA ALA A 79 0.81 -4.37 -5.51
C ALA A 79 -0.36 -5.12 -6.14
N THR A 80 -0.92 -4.58 -7.23
CA THR A 80 -1.97 -5.26 -7.99
C THR A 80 -1.35 -6.07 -9.12
N ASN A 81 -2.14 -6.95 -9.73
CA ASN A 81 -1.74 -7.63 -10.96
C ASN A 81 -2.16 -6.86 -12.21
N ASP A 82 -2.66 -5.64 -12.05
CA ASP A 82 -3.01 -4.75 -13.15
C ASP A 82 -1.87 -3.74 -13.34
N GLU A 83 -1.04 -3.98 -14.36
CA GLU A 83 0.14 -3.14 -14.59
C GLU A 83 -0.23 -1.70 -14.97
N VAL A 84 -1.35 -1.51 -15.65
CA VAL A 84 -1.81 -0.16 -16.01
C VAL A 84 -2.16 0.62 -14.75
N LEU A 85 -2.86 -0.02 -13.83
CA LEU A 85 -3.20 0.60 -12.55
C LEU A 85 -1.95 0.90 -11.73
N ASN A 86 -1.01 -0.04 -11.65
CA ASN A 86 0.23 0.17 -10.90
C ASN A 86 1.00 1.37 -11.47
N HIS A 87 1.06 1.51 -12.79
CA HIS A 87 1.71 2.63 -13.46
C HIS A 87 1.03 3.96 -13.13
N ARG A 88 -0.31 3.95 -13.15
CA ARG A 88 -1.10 5.13 -12.81
C ARG A 88 -0.85 5.57 -11.36
N ILE A 89 -0.81 4.60 -10.45
CA ILE A 89 -0.53 4.88 -9.03
C ILE A 89 0.86 5.51 -8.89
N PHE A 90 1.85 4.96 -9.58
CA PHE A 90 3.21 5.49 -9.54
C PHE A 90 3.24 6.96 -9.95
N HIS A 91 2.65 7.30 -11.10
CA HIS A 91 2.67 8.67 -11.60
C HIS A 91 1.89 9.63 -10.69
N LEU A 92 0.75 9.19 -10.17
CA LEU A 92 -0.04 10.02 -9.24
C LEU A 92 0.71 10.25 -7.93
N ALA A 93 1.37 9.22 -7.42
CA ALA A 93 2.18 9.35 -6.20
C ALA A 93 3.31 10.34 -6.39
N GLU A 94 4.01 10.26 -7.52
CA GLU A 94 5.07 11.22 -7.84
C GLU A 94 4.54 12.64 -7.89
N SER A 95 3.38 12.85 -8.53
CA SER A 95 2.80 14.18 -8.65
C SER A 95 2.41 14.77 -7.30
N GLN A 96 2.12 13.94 -6.32
CA GLN A 96 1.77 14.35 -4.96
C GLN A 96 2.97 14.31 -4.00
N HIS A 97 4.16 14.04 -4.52
CA HIS A 97 5.40 13.94 -3.73
C HIS A 97 5.32 12.87 -2.65
N LYS A 98 4.67 11.75 -2.97
CA LYS A 98 4.60 10.59 -2.08
C LYS A 98 5.66 9.57 -2.45
N LEU A 99 6.16 8.88 -1.44
CA LEU A 99 7.01 7.70 -1.70
C LEU A 99 6.12 6.60 -2.28
N VAL A 100 6.66 5.86 -3.24
CA VAL A 100 5.89 4.79 -3.88
C VAL A 100 6.79 3.58 -4.12
N ASN A 101 6.23 2.40 -3.88
CA ASN A 101 6.87 1.13 -4.21
C ASN A 101 5.91 0.37 -5.14
N VAL A 102 6.37 0.06 -6.34
CA VAL A 102 5.61 -0.74 -7.30
C VAL A 102 6.18 -2.14 -7.27
N VAL A 103 5.31 -3.12 -7.05
CA VAL A 103 5.71 -4.52 -6.92
C VAL A 103 5.27 -5.29 -8.13
N ASP A 104 6.20 -5.97 -8.73
CA ASP A 104 5.94 -6.83 -9.90
C ASP A 104 5.35 -8.17 -9.50
#